data_d7c7c5dd8de5cea406bae6d974344c57
#
_entry.id   d7c7c5dd8de5cea406bae6d974344c57
#
_cell.length_a   1.000
_cell.length_b   1.000
_cell.length_c   1.000
_cell.angle_alpha   90.00
_cell.angle_beta   90.00
_cell.angle_gamma   90.00
#
_symmetry.space_group_name_H-M   'P 1'
#
loop_
_entity.id
_entity.type
_entity.pdbx_description
1 polymer ?
#
loop_
_entity_poly.entity_id
_entity_poly.type
_entity_poly.pdbx_seq_one_letter_code
_entity_poly.pdbx_strand_id
1 'polypeptide(L)'
;MSEQPTTSNQSAPLGIVVAVDGSPESRVAVDWAARDAAMRRIPLTLAHVLPGAAMQSWIQAPLPAEYFEDEKNAARDILRDALNVVEAATVGAELFCVNQKVLSGQPTAALTDLTKDAEMIVVGRRGIGKVGRLLLGSVSAGLTQHAHCPVAVIHDEDPLIPHPAQAPVVVGIDGSPASEHATAIAFDEASRRGVDLVAVHTWSDAGYELPDEGWSEIQPEEDCLLSERLAGYRERYPDVSIRRVLRPDRPAHALLEEAEHAQLLVVGSHGHGTVAATLLGSVSSAVVQAATVPVVVVRPR
;
A
#
# COMPACT_ATOMS: atom_id res chain seq x y z
N MET A 1 -1.35 1.80 52.90
CA MET A 1 -0.62 1.68 51.62
C MET A 1 -1.64 1.21 50.61
N SER A 2 -2.19 2.15 49.87
CA SER A 2 -3.22 1.83 48.85
C SER A 2 -2.51 1.84 47.48
N GLU A 3 -2.37 0.67 46.91
CA GLU A 3 -1.92 0.53 45.52
C GLU A 3 -3.00 1.05 44.59
N GLN A 4 -2.68 2.10 43.84
CA GLN A 4 -3.51 2.55 42.73
C GLN A 4 -3.23 1.60 41.54
N PRO A 5 -4.27 1.12 40.85
CA PRO A 5 -4.07 0.35 39.62
C PRO A 5 -3.60 1.33 38.52
N THR A 6 -2.41 1.09 38.01
CA THR A 6 -1.92 1.70 36.76
C THR A 6 -2.80 1.22 35.62
N THR A 7 -3.77 2.03 35.22
CA THR A 7 -4.48 1.86 33.95
C THR A 7 -3.50 2.11 32.82
N SER A 8 -2.94 1.03 32.25
CA SER A 8 -2.30 1.06 30.97
C SER A 8 -3.34 1.51 29.92
N ASN A 9 -3.16 2.72 29.42
CA ASN A 9 -3.95 3.27 28.34
C ASN A 9 -3.57 2.52 27.05
N GLN A 10 -4.10 1.30 26.86
CA GLN A 10 -3.98 0.59 25.60
C GLN A 10 -4.85 1.33 24.60
N SER A 11 -4.21 2.14 23.74
CA SER A 11 -4.88 2.74 22.60
C SER A 11 -5.49 1.60 21.76
N ALA A 12 -6.75 1.75 21.37
CA ALA A 12 -7.42 0.78 20.50
C ALA A 12 -6.56 0.50 19.25
N PRO A 13 -6.51 -0.75 18.77
CA PRO A 13 -5.72 -1.10 17.61
C PRO A 13 -6.15 -0.27 16.40
N LEU A 14 -5.16 0.23 15.64
CA LEU A 14 -5.42 1.09 14.48
C LEU A 14 -5.96 0.29 13.28
N GLY A 15 -5.57 -0.98 13.17
CA GLY A 15 -5.88 -1.80 11.99
C GLY A 15 -5.30 -1.20 10.72
N ILE A 16 -6.13 -1.06 9.69
CA ILE A 16 -5.77 -0.33 8.48
C ILE A 16 -5.94 1.17 8.73
N VAL A 17 -4.91 1.95 8.44
CA VAL A 17 -4.98 3.42 8.46
C VAL A 17 -5.13 3.92 7.05
N VAL A 18 -6.11 4.81 6.78
CA VAL A 18 -6.21 5.49 5.49
C VAL A 18 -6.04 6.99 5.66
N ALA A 19 -5.15 7.58 4.89
CA ALA A 19 -4.92 9.02 4.88
C ALA A 19 -5.98 9.72 4.04
N VAL A 20 -6.66 10.71 4.63
CA VAL A 20 -7.79 11.42 4.04
C VAL A 20 -7.49 12.91 3.97
N ASP A 21 -7.48 13.49 2.76
CA ASP A 21 -7.28 14.91 2.54
C ASP A 21 -8.47 15.61 1.86
N GLY A 22 -9.55 14.86 1.58
CA GLY A 22 -10.75 15.35 0.91
C GLY A 22 -10.67 15.35 -0.62
N SER A 23 -9.53 14.93 -1.21
CA SER A 23 -9.40 14.76 -2.67
C SER A 23 -10.24 13.60 -3.19
N PRO A 24 -10.59 13.59 -4.50
CA PRO A 24 -11.22 12.44 -5.13
C PRO A 24 -10.40 11.15 -4.97
N GLU A 25 -9.08 11.25 -5.09
CA GLU A 25 -8.15 10.13 -4.94
C GLU A 25 -8.17 9.56 -3.52
N SER A 26 -8.29 10.41 -2.49
CA SER A 26 -8.42 9.92 -1.12
C SER A 26 -9.76 9.22 -0.88
N ARG A 27 -10.83 9.58 -1.59
CA ARG A 27 -12.13 8.86 -1.51
C ARG A 27 -12.02 7.45 -2.09
N VAL A 28 -11.33 7.27 -3.22
CA VAL A 28 -11.07 5.93 -3.79
C VAL A 28 -10.22 5.10 -2.83
N ALA A 29 -9.21 5.72 -2.18
CA ALA A 29 -8.40 5.07 -1.16
C ALA A 29 -9.22 4.64 0.06
N VAL A 30 -10.20 5.44 0.49
CA VAL A 30 -11.13 5.10 1.59
C VAL A 30 -12.03 3.93 1.21
N ASP A 31 -12.61 3.91 0.00
CA ASP A 31 -13.43 2.80 -0.50
C ASP A 31 -12.63 1.49 -0.48
N TRP A 32 -11.43 1.50 -1.05
CA TRP A 32 -10.56 0.34 -1.07
C TRP A 32 -10.20 -0.14 0.34
N ALA A 33 -9.75 0.79 1.23
CA ALA A 33 -9.36 0.48 2.60
C ALA A 33 -10.53 -0.09 3.43
N ALA A 34 -11.74 0.43 3.22
CA ALA A 34 -12.94 -0.04 3.90
C ALA A 34 -13.30 -1.48 3.52
N ARG A 35 -13.23 -1.81 2.22
CA ARG A 35 -13.45 -3.18 1.73
C ARG A 35 -12.39 -4.14 2.26
N ASP A 36 -11.12 -3.74 2.26
CA ASP A 36 -10.02 -4.56 2.75
C ASP A 36 -10.12 -4.77 4.28
N ALA A 37 -10.43 -3.74 5.07
CA ALA A 37 -10.65 -3.85 6.50
C ALA A 37 -11.83 -4.77 6.84
N ALA A 38 -12.95 -4.64 6.12
CA ALA A 38 -14.12 -5.50 6.29
C ALA A 38 -13.80 -6.97 5.96
N MET A 39 -13.10 -7.23 4.86
CA MET A 39 -12.67 -8.56 4.46
C MET A 39 -11.73 -9.20 5.49
N ARG A 40 -10.82 -8.42 6.08
CA ARG A 40 -9.90 -8.84 7.13
C ARG A 40 -10.52 -8.90 8.53
N ARG A 41 -11.69 -8.28 8.73
CA ARG A 41 -12.38 -8.11 10.03
C ARG A 41 -11.51 -7.40 11.07
N ILE A 42 -10.78 -6.37 10.64
CA ILE A 42 -9.93 -5.54 11.49
C ILE A 42 -10.40 -4.09 11.49
N PRO A 43 -9.99 -3.28 12.49
CA PRO A 43 -10.36 -1.87 12.53
C PRO A 43 -9.87 -1.08 11.32
N LEU A 44 -10.62 -0.04 10.95
CA LEU A 44 -10.24 0.99 10.00
C LEU A 44 -10.05 2.31 10.73
N THR A 45 -8.94 3.00 10.50
CA THR A 45 -8.68 4.33 11.06
C THR A 45 -8.58 5.36 9.93
N LEU A 46 -9.54 6.30 9.88
CA LEU A 46 -9.51 7.46 9.01
C LEU A 46 -8.60 8.52 9.63
N ALA A 47 -7.50 8.87 8.97
CA ALA A 47 -6.51 9.82 9.48
C ALA A 47 -6.47 11.07 8.59
N HIS A 48 -6.81 12.23 9.17
CA HIS A 48 -6.64 13.54 8.55
C HIS A 48 -5.55 14.33 9.26
N VAL A 49 -4.71 15.04 8.50
CA VAL A 49 -3.62 15.85 9.07
C VAL A 49 -3.90 17.32 8.79
N LEU A 50 -4.09 18.07 9.87
CA LEU A 50 -4.15 19.53 9.81
C LEU A 50 -2.74 20.10 9.55
N PRO A 51 -2.58 21.07 8.63
CA PRO A 51 -1.33 21.77 8.48
C PRO A 51 -1.03 22.49 9.79
N GLY A 52 -0.06 21.99 10.54
CA GLY A 52 0.27 22.50 11.86
C GLY A 52 0.93 23.89 11.82
N ALA A 53 1.39 24.35 12.97
CA ALA A 53 2.07 25.64 13.20
C ALA A 53 3.28 25.92 12.27
N ALA A 54 3.75 24.96 11.48
CA ALA A 54 4.75 25.18 10.44
C ALA A 54 4.30 26.24 9.41
N MET A 55 2.99 26.35 9.15
CA MET A 55 2.45 27.44 8.32
C MET A 55 2.50 28.80 9.06
N GLN A 56 2.46 28.80 10.39
CA GLN A 56 2.60 30.02 11.20
C GLN A 56 4.01 30.64 11.11
N SER A 57 5.04 29.82 10.88
CA SER A 57 6.43 30.35 10.80
C SER A 57 6.67 31.21 9.55
N TRP A 58 5.82 31.13 8.55
CA TRP A 58 5.90 31.97 7.34
C TRP A 58 5.06 33.23 7.43
N ILE A 59 4.10 33.27 8.36
CA ILE A 59 3.22 34.42 8.58
C ILE A 59 3.75 35.15 9.83
N GLN A 60 4.30 36.35 9.64
CA GLN A 60 4.85 37.18 10.73
C GLN A 60 3.79 37.73 11.70
N ALA A 61 2.52 37.35 11.56
CA ALA A 61 1.42 37.77 12.41
C ALA A 61 0.68 36.53 12.97
N PRO A 62 0.18 36.59 14.23
CA PRO A 62 -0.65 35.53 14.80
C PRO A 62 -1.92 35.37 13.95
N LEU A 63 -2.25 34.12 13.60
CA LEU A 63 -3.51 33.82 12.91
C LEU A 63 -4.68 34.03 13.88
N PRO A 64 -5.83 34.55 13.40
CA PRO A 64 -7.04 34.67 14.20
C PRO A 64 -7.52 33.32 14.73
N ALA A 65 -8.13 33.29 15.91
CA ALA A 65 -8.70 32.06 16.48
C ALA A 65 -9.72 31.39 15.56
N GLU A 66 -10.47 32.19 14.82
CA GLU A 66 -11.46 31.76 13.81
C GLU A 66 -10.84 30.84 12.75
N TYR A 67 -9.62 31.14 12.31
CA TYR A 67 -8.90 30.32 11.33
C TYR A 67 -8.71 28.86 11.81
N PHE A 68 -8.37 28.67 13.09
CA PHE A 68 -8.19 27.34 13.65
C PHE A 68 -9.52 26.57 13.83
N GLU A 69 -10.60 27.29 14.11
CA GLU A 69 -11.93 26.68 14.17
C GLU A 69 -12.43 26.29 12.78
N ASP A 70 -12.17 27.11 11.76
CA ASP A 70 -12.50 26.77 10.38
C ASP A 70 -11.73 25.55 9.88
N GLU A 71 -10.42 25.44 10.18
CA GLU A 71 -9.63 24.23 9.86
C GLU A 71 -10.17 22.99 10.55
N LYS A 72 -10.54 23.08 11.83
CA LYS A 72 -11.13 21.95 12.55
C LYS A 72 -12.50 21.55 11.99
N ASN A 73 -13.30 22.52 11.58
CA ASN A 73 -14.61 22.28 10.98
C ASN A 73 -14.42 21.59 9.60
N ALA A 74 -13.50 22.09 8.78
CA ALA A 74 -13.16 21.46 7.50
C ALA A 74 -12.67 20.01 7.67
N ALA A 75 -11.83 19.74 8.68
CA ALA A 75 -11.38 18.39 9.00
C ALA A 75 -12.55 17.46 9.39
N ARG A 76 -13.51 17.97 10.17
CA ARG A 76 -14.72 17.19 10.54
C ARG A 76 -15.58 16.87 9.32
N ASP A 77 -15.72 17.83 8.40
CA ASP A 77 -16.48 17.62 7.17
C ASP A 77 -15.80 16.59 6.26
N ILE A 78 -14.48 16.66 6.09
CA ILE A 78 -13.69 15.67 5.35
C ILE A 78 -13.85 14.27 5.94
N LEU A 79 -13.74 14.12 7.26
CA LEU A 79 -13.87 12.82 7.93
C LEU A 79 -15.30 12.29 7.87
N ARG A 80 -16.32 13.17 7.94
CA ARG A 80 -17.72 12.78 7.76
C ARG A 80 -17.98 12.26 6.35
N ASP A 81 -17.45 12.95 5.31
CA ASP A 81 -17.56 12.49 3.94
C ASP A 81 -16.85 11.15 3.72
N ALA A 82 -15.70 10.94 4.35
CA ALA A 82 -15.01 9.67 4.34
C ALA A 82 -15.83 8.55 5.01
N LEU A 83 -16.51 8.82 6.12
CA LEU A 83 -17.41 7.85 6.75
C LEU A 83 -18.56 7.44 5.82
N ASN A 84 -19.17 8.39 5.11
CA ASN A 84 -20.21 8.07 4.13
C ASN A 84 -19.68 7.12 3.04
N VAL A 85 -18.40 7.28 2.61
CA VAL A 85 -17.77 6.34 1.68
C VAL A 85 -17.60 4.96 2.31
N VAL A 86 -17.14 4.88 3.56
CA VAL A 86 -17.00 3.60 4.29
C VAL A 86 -18.35 2.88 4.36
N GLU A 87 -19.40 3.58 4.77
CA GLU A 87 -20.75 3.01 4.87
C GLU A 87 -21.24 2.47 3.52
N ALA A 88 -21.03 3.22 2.44
CA ALA A 88 -21.40 2.78 1.09
C ALA A 88 -20.58 1.57 0.62
N ALA A 89 -19.27 1.56 0.90
CA ALA A 89 -18.36 0.50 0.48
C ALA A 89 -18.60 -0.84 1.21
N THR A 90 -19.17 -0.80 2.41
CA THR A 90 -19.31 -1.96 3.31
C THR A 90 -20.76 -2.39 3.54
N VAL A 91 -21.67 -2.01 2.65
CA VAL A 91 -23.08 -2.45 2.68
C VAL A 91 -23.13 -3.98 2.65
N GLY A 92 -23.73 -4.58 3.69
CA GLY A 92 -23.85 -6.04 3.82
C GLY A 92 -22.62 -6.75 4.38
N ALA A 93 -21.53 -6.04 4.69
CA ALA A 93 -20.40 -6.60 5.40
C ALA A 93 -20.70 -6.75 6.91
N GLU A 94 -19.91 -7.62 7.57
CA GLU A 94 -19.94 -7.69 9.03
C GLU A 94 -19.45 -6.38 9.65
N LEU A 95 -20.00 -6.01 10.81
CA LEU A 95 -19.61 -4.79 11.51
C LEU A 95 -18.15 -4.87 11.97
N PHE A 96 -17.39 -3.83 11.68
CA PHE A 96 -16.02 -3.63 12.16
C PHE A 96 -15.86 -2.20 12.74
N CYS A 97 -14.81 -2.00 13.51
CA CYS A 97 -14.59 -0.72 14.18
C CYS A 97 -14.03 0.31 13.21
N VAL A 98 -14.64 1.49 13.13
CA VAL A 98 -14.11 2.63 12.37
C VAL A 98 -13.71 3.74 13.33
N ASN A 99 -12.42 4.08 13.34
CA ASN A 99 -11.85 5.14 14.15
C ASN A 99 -11.60 6.38 13.30
N GLN A 100 -11.59 7.55 13.94
CA GLN A 100 -11.21 8.81 13.33
C GLN A 100 -10.04 9.43 14.11
N LYS A 101 -9.02 9.90 13.39
CA LYS A 101 -7.88 10.63 13.97
C LYS A 101 -7.63 11.92 13.21
N VAL A 102 -7.60 13.03 13.94
CA VAL A 102 -7.11 14.32 13.45
C VAL A 102 -5.72 14.53 14.03
N LEU A 103 -4.75 14.64 13.17
CA LEU A 103 -3.34 14.86 13.51
C LEU A 103 -2.96 16.30 13.18
N SER A 104 -1.85 16.77 13.74
CA SER A 104 -1.31 18.10 13.43
C SER A 104 0.15 17.99 13.03
N GLY A 105 0.57 18.77 12.05
CA GLY A 105 1.98 18.84 11.64
C GLY A 105 2.21 18.58 10.15
N GLN A 106 3.42 18.12 9.84
CA GLN A 106 3.76 17.74 8.45
C GLN A 106 3.09 16.41 8.11
N PRO A 107 2.26 16.33 7.06
CA PRO A 107 1.46 15.14 6.76
C PRO A 107 2.28 13.85 6.68
N THR A 108 3.39 13.86 5.95
CA THR A 108 4.24 12.67 5.83
C THR A 108 4.78 12.20 7.17
N ALA A 109 5.29 13.10 8.02
CA ALA A 109 5.86 12.74 9.32
C ALA A 109 4.78 12.21 10.28
N ALA A 110 3.65 12.92 10.38
CA ALA A 110 2.55 12.53 11.27
C ALA A 110 1.94 11.17 10.88
N LEU A 111 1.79 10.92 9.58
CA LEU A 111 1.29 9.63 9.09
C LEU A 111 2.33 8.51 9.24
N THR A 112 3.63 8.81 9.02
CA THR A 112 4.70 7.82 9.24
C THR A 112 4.72 7.34 10.70
N ASP A 113 4.49 8.23 11.67
CA ASP A 113 4.41 7.85 13.08
C ASP A 113 3.25 6.88 13.35
N LEU A 114 2.09 7.05 12.71
CA LEU A 114 0.96 6.11 12.85
C LEU A 114 1.29 4.71 12.30
N THR A 115 2.17 4.61 11.32
CA THR A 115 2.52 3.32 10.71
C THR A 115 3.25 2.37 11.64
N LYS A 116 3.73 2.83 12.79
CA LYS A 116 4.36 1.99 13.82
C LYS A 116 3.37 1.03 14.49
N ASP A 117 2.10 1.46 14.57
CA ASP A 117 1.03 0.73 15.26
C ASP A 117 -0.07 0.27 14.30
N ALA A 118 0.09 0.50 12.99
CA ALA A 118 -0.84 0.12 11.95
C ALA A 118 -0.45 -1.21 11.29
N GLU A 119 -1.44 -1.98 10.83
CA GLU A 119 -1.20 -3.18 10.03
C GLU A 119 -0.85 -2.83 8.58
N MET A 120 -1.43 -1.77 8.06
CA MET A 120 -1.21 -1.22 6.72
C MET A 120 -1.59 0.26 6.71
N ILE A 121 -0.93 1.07 5.90
CA ILE A 121 -1.39 2.42 5.58
C ILE A 121 -1.81 2.51 4.11
N VAL A 122 -2.97 3.12 3.88
CA VAL A 122 -3.56 3.30 2.55
C VAL A 122 -3.56 4.78 2.20
N VAL A 123 -3.13 5.09 0.99
CA VAL A 123 -3.08 6.46 0.47
C VAL A 123 -3.52 6.49 -0.99
N GLY A 124 -4.17 7.56 -1.41
CA GLY A 124 -4.34 7.83 -2.82
C GLY A 124 -2.98 8.12 -3.49
N ARG A 125 -2.86 7.84 -4.76
CA ARG A 125 -1.64 8.14 -5.52
C ARG A 125 -1.27 9.63 -5.44
N ARG A 126 -2.26 10.52 -5.40
CA ARG A 126 -2.15 11.97 -5.31
C ARG A 126 -3.09 12.51 -4.23
N GLY A 127 -2.95 13.80 -3.91
CA GLY A 127 -3.84 14.53 -3.03
C GLY A 127 -4.16 15.90 -3.64
N ILE A 128 -4.56 16.85 -2.82
CA ILE A 128 -5.00 18.21 -3.22
C ILE A 128 -3.92 19.00 -4.01
N GLY A 129 -2.66 18.57 -3.99
CA GLY A 129 -1.54 19.25 -4.68
C GLY A 129 -1.63 19.17 -6.20
N LYS A 130 -1.45 20.32 -6.89
CA LYS A 130 -1.46 20.42 -8.35
C LYS A 130 -0.10 20.03 -8.96
N VAL A 131 0.29 18.76 -8.88
CA VAL A 131 1.48 18.25 -9.59
C VAL A 131 1.02 17.42 -10.78
N GLY A 132 1.73 17.53 -11.93
CA GLY A 132 1.31 16.95 -13.20
C GLY A 132 0.94 15.46 -13.17
N ARG A 133 0.18 14.99 -14.14
CA ARG A 133 -0.49 13.69 -14.22
C ARG A 133 0.37 12.44 -14.00
N LEU A 134 1.69 12.52 -14.08
CA LEU A 134 2.62 11.38 -14.03
C LEU A 134 3.40 11.24 -12.72
N LEU A 135 3.23 12.13 -11.73
CA LEU A 135 4.03 12.11 -10.50
C LEU A 135 3.23 11.63 -9.30
N LEU A 136 3.89 10.82 -8.46
CA LEU A 136 3.40 10.41 -7.15
C LEU A 136 3.33 11.62 -6.21
N GLY A 137 2.26 11.72 -5.40
CA GLY A 137 2.10 12.77 -4.40
C GLY A 137 3.21 12.72 -3.32
N SER A 138 3.53 13.86 -2.72
CA SER A 138 4.61 13.96 -1.71
C SER A 138 4.37 13.06 -0.48
N VAL A 139 3.11 12.93 -0.04
CA VAL A 139 2.73 12.06 1.09
C VAL A 139 2.90 10.59 0.70
N SER A 140 2.36 10.19 -0.44
CA SER A 140 2.45 8.82 -0.94
C SER A 140 3.90 8.41 -1.18
N ALA A 141 4.71 9.28 -1.80
CA ALA A 141 6.15 9.07 -1.98
C ALA A 141 6.89 8.95 -0.65
N GLY A 142 6.60 9.83 0.30
CA GLY A 142 7.25 9.80 1.61
C GLY A 142 6.87 8.55 2.43
N LEU A 143 5.62 8.12 2.39
CA LEU A 143 5.18 6.91 3.09
C LEU A 143 5.79 5.65 2.48
N THR A 144 5.84 5.51 1.16
CA THR A 144 6.51 4.35 0.52
C THR A 144 8.00 4.25 0.88
N GLN A 145 8.64 5.38 1.25
CA GLN A 145 10.03 5.43 1.66
C GLN A 145 10.24 5.23 3.17
N HIS A 146 9.31 5.64 4.03
CA HIS A 146 9.55 5.79 5.47
C HIS A 146 8.55 5.05 6.37
N ALA A 147 7.46 4.50 5.85
CA ALA A 147 6.49 3.78 6.66
C ALA A 147 7.09 2.53 7.33
N HIS A 148 6.55 2.16 8.49
CA HIS A 148 6.95 0.98 9.27
C HIS A 148 6.04 -0.22 9.02
N CYS A 149 4.95 -0.05 8.28
CA CYS A 149 4.03 -1.09 7.83
C CYS A 149 3.93 -1.08 6.30
N PRO A 150 3.27 -2.07 5.67
CA PRO A 150 2.93 -2.04 4.25
C PRO A 150 2.18 -0.78 3.85
N VAL A 151 2.47 -0.26 2.66
CA VAL A 151 1.83 0.94 2.10
C VAL A 151 1.06 0.56 0.85
N ALA A 152 -0.27 0.69 0.89
CA ALA A 152 -1.12 0.57 -0.29
C ALA A 152 -1.29 1.94 -0.96
N VAL A 153 -0.85 2.05 -2.20
CA VAL A 153 -1.05 3.23 -3.05
C VAL A 153 -2.17 2.93 -4.02
N ILE A 154 -3.27 3.68 -3.89
CA ILE A 154 -4.49 3.48 -4.67
C ILE A 154 -4.51 4.47 -5.84
N HIS A 155 -4.73 3.92 -7.01
CA HIS A 155 -4.82 4.69 -8.24
C HIS A 155 -6.29 5.06 -8.50
N ASP A 156 -6.50 6.19 -9.14
CA ASP A 156 -7.81 6.77 -9.43
C ASP A 156 -8.46 6.21 -10.72
N GLU A 157 -7.71 5.42 -11.47
CA GLU A 157 -8.17 4.81 -12.71
C GLU A 157 -8.55 3.36 -12.42
N ASP A 158 -9.83 3.03 -12.55
CA ASP A 158 -10.27 1.64 -12.54
C ASP A 158 -9.65 0.92 -13.74
N PRO A 159 -8.98 -0.21 -13.52
CA PRO A 159 -8.51 -1.01 -14.63
C PRO A 159 -9.71 -1.48 -15.46
N LEU A 160 -9.62 -1.37 -16.77
CA LEU A 160 -10.66 -1.84 -17.71
C LEU A 160 -10.69 -3.38 -17.79
N ILE A 161 -10.83 -4.03 -16.64
CA ILE A 161 -10.91 -5.50 -16.55
C ILE A 161 -12.37 -5.91 -16.52
N PRO A 162 -12.80 -6.87 -17.35
CA PRO A 162 -14.20 -7.31 -17.42
C PRO A 162 -14.77 -7.84 -16.10
N HIS A 163 -13.90 -8.42 -15.24
CA HIS A 163 -14.30 -9.01 -13.96
C HIS A 163 -13.27 -8.69 -12.86
N PRO A 164 -13.18 -7.45 -12.36
CA PRO A 164 -12.16 -7.04 -11.38
C PRO A 164 -12.12 -7.92 -10.12
N ALA A 165 -13.27 -8.35 -9.62
CA ALA A 165 -13.38 -9.21 -8.44
C ALA A 165 -12.77 -10.61 -8.61
N GLN A 166 -12.59 -11.08 -9.83
CA GLN A 166 -11.99 -12.39 -10.15
C GLN A 166 -10.56 -12.27 -10.68
N ALA A 167 -10.08 -11.05 -10.89
CA ALA A 167 -8.72 -10.81 -11.35
C ALA A 167 -7.69 -11.26 -10.28
N PRO A 168 -6.54 -11.81 -10.68
CA PRO A 168 -5.55 -12.33 -9.75
C PRO A 168 -4.87 -11.23 -8.94
N VAL A 169 -4.17 -11.63 -7.87
CA VAL A 169 -3.13 -10.83 -7.22
C VAL A 169 -1.81 -11.13 -7.92
N VAL A 170 -1.03 -10.09 -8.21
CA VAL A 170 0.32 -10.24 -8.79
C VAL A 170 1.36 -9.93 -7.72
N VAL A 171 2.45 -10.70 -7.65
CA VAL A 171 3.57 -10.42 -6.76
C VAL A 171 4.91 -10.50 -7.50
N GLY A 172 5.78 -9.52 -7.23
CA GLY A 172 7.17 -9.54 -7.70
C GLY A 172 8.07 -10.29 -6.72
N ILE A 173 8.80 -11.28 -7.20
CA ILE A 173 9.69 -12.13 -6.40
C ILE A 173 11.11 -12.04 -6.94
N ASP A 174 12.02 -11.52 -6.12
CA ASP A 174 13.46 -11.47 -6.41
C ASP A 174 14.31 -12.23 -5.37
N GLY A 175 13.70 -12.75 -4.30
CA GLY A 175 14.36 -13.46 -3.21
C GLY A 175 15.01 -12.55 -2.17
N SER A 176 14.80 -11.23 -2.23
CA SER A 176 15.18 -10.32 -1.15
C SER A 176 14.25 -10.47 0.07
N PRO A 177 14.69 -10.07 1.29
CA PRO A 177 13.82 -10.10 2.46
C PRO A 177 12.51 -9.30 2.30
N ALA A 178 12.55 -8.19 1.55
CA ALA A 178 11.35 -7.41 1.24
C ALA A 178 10.38 -8.18 0.33
N SER A 179 10.91 -8.89 -0.65
CA SER A 179 10.14 -9.74 -1.56
C SER A 179 9.54 -10.96 -0.84
N GLU A 180 10.22 -11.53 0.14
CA GLU A 180 9.65 -12.62 0.96
C GLU A 180 8.44 -12.14 1.77
N HIS A 181 8.53 -10.97 2.40
CA HIS A 181 7.39 -10.35 3.08
C HIS A 181 6.26 -9.98 2.11
N ALA A 182 6.59 -9.46 0.93
CA ALA A 182 5.63 -9.17 -0.13
C ALA A 182 4.88 -10.44 -0.57
N THR A 183 5.60 -11.54 -0.72
CA THR A 183 5.04 -12.84 -1.06
C THR A 183 4.03 -13.32 0.00
N ALA A 184 4.37 -13.20 1.29
CA ALA A 184 3.46 -13.56 2.38
C ALA A 184 2.16 -12.74 2.34
N ILE A 185 2.24 -11.43 2.09
CA ILE A 185 1.08 -10.54 1.98
C ILE A 185 0.26 -10.90 0.73
N ALA A 186 0.91 -11.16 -0.40
CA ALA A 186 0.22 -11.48 -1.64
C ALA A 186 -0.59 -12.78 -1.54
N PHE A 187 -0.07 -13.80 -0.85
CA PHE A 187 -0.82 -15.02 -0.57
C PHE A 187 -2.02 -14.78 0.35
N ASP A 188 -1.84 -14.00 1.42
CA ASP A 188 -2.93 -13.63 2.33
C ASP A 188 -4.02 -12.85 1.59
N GLU A 189 -3.65 -11.91 0.71
CA GLU A 189 -4.58 -11.17 -0.15
C GLU A 189 -5.32 -12.07 -1.14
N ALA A 190 -4.60 -12.95 -1.83
CA ALA A 190 -5.20 -13.86 -2.80
C ALA A 190 -6.20 -14.83 -2.14
N SER A 191 -5.82 -15.42 -1.00
CA SER A 191 -6.68 -16.30 -0.21
C SER A 191 -7.95 -15.58 0.27
N ARG A 192 -7.82 -14.39 0.88
CA ARG A 192 -8.97 -13.60 1.36
C ARG A 192 -9.92 -13.18 0.25
N ARG A 193 -9.37 -12.84 -0.91
CA ARG A 193 -10.13 -12.45 -2.10
C ARG A 193 -10.70 -13.65 -2.86
N GLY A 194 -10.25 -14.89 -2.56
CA GLY A 194 -10.64 -16.11 -3.26
C GLY A 194 -10.21 -16.12 -4.72
N VAL A 195 -9.00 -15.62 -5.04
CA VAL A 195 -8.48 -15.48 -6.40
C VAL A 195 -7.10 -16.10 -6.56
N ASP A 196 -6.67 -16.29 -7.79
CA ASP A 196 -5.36 -16.82 -8.13
C ASP A 196 -4.23 -15.83 -7.79
N LEU A 197 -3.03 -16.35 -7.57
CA LEU A 197 -1.80 -15.60 -7.41
C LEU A 197 -0.91 -15.76 -8.64
N VAL A 198 -0.44 -14.64 -9.18
CA VAL A 198 0.57 -14.62 -10.24
C VAL A 198 1.92 -14.23 -9.63
N ALA A 199 2.84 -15.17 -9.56
CA ALA A 199 4.18 -14.99 -9.05
C ALA A 199 5.14 -14.67 -10.20
N VAL A 200 5.59 -13.42 -10.27
CA VAL A 200 6.47 -12.93 -11.33
C VAL A 200 7.91 -12.90 -10.84
N HIS A 201 8.79 -13.63 -11.51
CA HIS A 201 10.22 -13.55 -11.33
C HIS A 201 10.87 -13.17 -12.64
N THR A 202 11.76 -12.21 -12.62
CA THR A 202 12.50 -11.79 -13.79
C THR A 202 13.98 -11.92 -13.53
N TRP A 203 14.66 -12.51 -14.47
CA TRP A 203 16.10 -12.56 -14.47
C TRP A 203 16.61 -11.50 -15.44
N SER A 204 17.10 -10.39 -14.93
CA SER A 204 17.86 -9.42 -15.71
C SER A 204 19.11 -9.06 -14.94
N ASP A 205 20.24 -9.48 -15.43
CA ASP A 205 21.49 -8.87 -15.00
C ASP A 205 21.58 -7.47 -15.63
N ALA A 206 21.74 -6.46 -14.79
CA ALA A 206 21.67 -5.07 -15.19
C ALA A 206 22.64 -4.79 -16.36
N GLY A 207 22.11 -4.75 -17.57
CA GLY A 207 22.84 -4.29 -18.76
C GLY A 207 23.20 -5.32 -19.81
N TYR A 208 22.86 -6.59 -19.67
CA TYR A 208 23.05 -7.59 -20.71
C TYR A 208 21.68 -8.04 -21.25
N GLU A 209 21.39 -7.72 -22.50
CA GLU A 209 20.40 -8.46 -23.29
C GLU A 209 21.01 -9.83 -23.55
N LEU A 210 20.61 -10.85 -22.81
CA LEU A 210 20.97 -12.21 -23.15
C LEU A 210 20.32 -12.56 -24.49
N PRO A 211 21.07 -13.18 -25.42
CA PRO A 211 20.45 -13.84 -26.56
C PRO A 211 19.43 -14.88 -26.07
N ASP A 212 18.33 -15.06 -26.79
CA ASP A 212 17.28 -16.05 -26.50
C ASP A 212 17.82 -17.45 -26.23
N GLU A 213 18.96 -17.79 -26.83
CA GLU A 213 19.66 -19.07 -26.66
C GLU A 213 20.18 -19.31 -25.24
N GLY A 214 20.57 -18.25 -24.50
CA GLY A 214 21.03 -18.38 -23.10
C GLY A 214 19.90 -18.54 -22.09
N TRP A 215 18.71 -18.01 -22.38
CA TRP A 215 17.57 -18.10 -21.49
C TRP A 215 17.06 -19.54 -21.32
N SER A 216 17.00 -20.31 -22.39
CA SER A 216 16.52 -21.70 -22.35
C SER A 216 17.35 -22.62 -21.46
N GLU A 217 18.62 -22.29 -21.20
CA GLU A 217 19.49 -23.06 -20.29
C GLU A 217 19.29 -22.69 -18.82
N ILE A 218 18.98 -21.43 -18.52
CA ILE A 218 18.86 -20.89 -17.16
C ILE A 218 17.42 -21.04 -16.62
N GLN A 219 16.42 -20.95 -17.48
CA GLN A 219 15.01 -20.99 -17.09
C GLN A 219 14.61 -22.16 -16.18
N PRO A 220 15.09 -23.41 -16.39
CA PRO A 220 14.72 -24.56 -15.52
C PRO A 220 15.26 -24.42 -14.09
N GLU A 221 16.44 -23.82 -13.91
CA GLU A 221 17.06 -23.57 -12.61
C GLU A 221 16.29 -22.48 -11.87
N GLU A 222 15.97 -21.38 -12.53
CA GLU A 222 15.16 -20.29 -11.96
C GLU A 222 13.75 -20.72 -11.63
N ASP A 223 13.11 -21.60 -12.43
CA ASP A 223 11.80 -22.17 -12.12
C ASP A 223 11.86 -23.09 -10.88
N CYS A 224 12.93 -23.85 -10.72
CA CYS A 224 13.16 -24.67 -9.53
C CYS A 224 13.28 -23.78 -8.28
N LEU A 225 14.13 -22.76 -8.32
CA LEU A 225 14.31 -21.78 -7.21
C LEU A 225 13.01 -21.07 -6.84
N LEU A 226 12.26 -20.61 -7.84
CA LEU A 226 10.96 -19.99 -7.59
C LEU A 226 9.97 -20.98 -6.96
N SER A 227 9.98 -22.24 -7.42
CA SER A 227 9.13 -23.31 -6.87
C SER A 227 9.46 -23.61 -5.41
N GLU A 228 10.73 -23.67 -5.05
CA GLU A 228 11.20 -23.90 -3.68
C GLU A 228 10.77 -22.74 -2.76
N ARG A 229 10.93 -21.50 -3.18
CA ARG A 229 10.49 -20.31 -2.43
C ARG A 229 8.99 -20.30 -2.16
N LEU A 230 8.19 -20.82 -3.09
CA LEU A 230 6.73 -20.85 -3.00
C LEU A 230 6.19 -22.10 -2.26
N ALA A 231 7.00 -23.15 -2.05
CA ALA A 231 6.53 -24.43 -1.51
C ALA A 231 5.84 -24.30 -0.15
N GLY A 232 6.46 -23.60 0.83
CA GLY A 232 5.89 -23.40 2.16
C GLY A 232 4.58 -22.60 2.17
N TYR A 233 4.42 -21.68 1.23
CA TYR A 233 3.18 -20.92 1.10
C TYR A 233 2.05 -21.77 0.52
N ARG A 234 2.32 -22.67 -0.42
CA ARG A 234 1.32 -23.60 -0.96
C ARG A 234 0.72 -24.54 0.11
N GLU A 235 1.52 -24.93 1.08
CA GLU A 235 1.03 -25.72 2.22
C GLU A 235 0.12 -24.89 3.13
N ARG A 236 0.47 -23.62 3.34
CA ARG A 236 -0.27 -22.71 4.23
C ARG A 236 -1.55 -22.16 3.58
N TYR A 237 -1.57 -21.99 2.26
CA TYR A 237 -2.68 -21.46 1.48
C TYR A 237 -3.07 -22.41 0.35
N PRO A 238 -3.67 -23.59 0.70
CA PRO A 238 -4.01 -24.63 -0.29
C PRO A 238 -5.15 -24.21 -1.21
N ASP A 239 -5.89 -23.18 -0.85
CA ASP A 239 -6.98 -22.55 -1.61
C ASP A 239 -6.49 -21.60 -2.72
N VAL A 240 -5.21 -21.21 -2.71
CA VAL A 240 -4.63 -20.29 -3.69
C VAL A 240 -3.97 -21.04 -4.84
N SER A 241 -4.52 -20.89 -6.04
CA SER A 241 -3.85 -21.37 -7.26
C SER A 241 -2.74 -20.41 -7.65
N ILE A 242 -1.57 -20.95 -8.04
CA ILE A 242 -0.39 -20.14 -8.35
C ILE A 242 -0.01 -20.33 -9.83
N ARG A 243 0.05 -19.22 -10.57
CA ARG A 243 0.66 -19.12 -11.88
C ARG A 243 2.04 -18.48 -11.75
N ARG A 244 3.09 -19.21 -12.12
CA ARG A 244 4.45 -18.70 -12.15
C ARG A 244 4.75 -18.09 -13.51
N VAL A 245 5.36 -16.91 -13.48
CA VAL A 245 5.79 -16.17 -14.67
C VAL A 245 7.29 -15.88 -14.53
N LEU A 246 8.08 -16.51 -15.40
CA LEU A 246 9.52 -16.29 -15.51
C LEU A 246 9.82 -15.63 -16.85
N ARG A 247 10.50 -14.52 -16.83
CA ARG A 247 10.84 -13.77 -18.04
C ARG A 247 12.24 -13.20 -18.00
N PRO A 248 13.00 -13.25 -19.13
CA PRO A 248 14.25 -12.50 -19.28
C PRO A 248 13.93 -11.05 -19.64
N ASP A 249 13.32 -10.28 -18.71
CA ASP A 249 12.84 -8.93 -18.96
C ASP A 249 13.18 -8.00 -17.80
N ARG A 250 12.98 -6.70 -18.01
CA ARG A 250 13.08 -5.69 -16.96
C ARG A 250 11.95 -5.92 -15.95
N PRO A 251 12.26 -6.08 -14.65
CA PRO A 251 11.27 -6.43 -13.63
C PRO A 251 10.04 -5.53 -13.63
N ALA A 252 10.22 -4.22 -13.71
CA ALA A 252 9.11 -3.28 -13.69
C ALA A 252 8.16 -3.45 -14.89
N HIS A 253 8.70 -3.75 -16.09
CA HIS A 253 7.91 -3.95 -17.30
C HIS A 253 7.07 -5.22 -17.19
N ALA A 254 7.67 -6.35 -16.81
CA ALA A 254 6.97 -7.62 -16.65
C ALA A 254 5.87 -7.53 -15.58
N LEU A 255 6.13 -6.85 -14.45
CA LEU A 255 5.17 -6.64 -13.39
C LEU A 255 3.98 -5.78 -13.85
N LEU A 256 4.23 -4.70 -14.58
CA LEU A 256 3.19 -3.82 -15.09
C LEU A 256 2.31 -4.51 -16.13
N GLU A 257 2.90 -5.31 -17.02
CA GLU A 257 2.17 -6.09 -18.02
C GLU A 257 1.23 -7.13 -17.36
N GLU A 258 1.71 -7.88 -16.36
CA GLU A 258 0.86 -8.81 -15.60
C GLU A 258 -0.20 -8.07 -14.76
N ALA A 259 0.12 -6.85 -14.29
CA ALA A 259 -0.79 -6.03 -13.50
C ALA A 259 -1.96 -5.48 -14.33
N GLU A 260 -1.86 -5.36 -15.65
CA GLU A 260 -2.98 -4.94 -16.51
C GLU A 260 -4.21 -5.85 -16.36
N HIS A 261 -3.99 -7.09 -15.93
CA HIS A 261 -5.03 -8.10 -15.75
C HIS A 261 -5.23 -8.52 -14.29
N ALA A 262 -4.72 -7.71 -13.33
CA ALA A 262 -4.77 -7.97 -11.91
C ALA A 262 -5.70 -7.00 -11.16
N GLN A 263 -6.10 -7.37 -9.95
CA GLN A 263 -6.79 -6.44 -9.05
C GLN A 263 -5.87 -5.81 -8.00
N LEU A 264 -4.67 -6.36 -7.84
CA LEU A 264 -3.68 -5.91 -6.86
C LEU A 264 -2.29 -6.34 -7.30
N LEU A 265 -1.32 -5.44 -7.17
CA LEU A 265 0.09 -5.71 -7.35
C LEU A 265 0.84 -5.53 -6.03
N VAL A 266 1.60 -6.54 -5.61
CA VAL A 266 2.40 -6.52 -4.38
C VAL A 266 3.89 -6.59 -4.72
N VAL A 267 4.66 -5.66 -4.17
CA VAL A 267 6.12 -5.59 -4.41
C VAL A 267 6.88 -5.31 -3.12
N GLY A 268 8.10 -5.83 -3.03
CA GLY A 268 9.04 -5.42 -1.99
C GLY A 268 9.50 -3.98 -2.21
N SER A 269 9.81 -3.26 -1.15
CA SER A 269 10.32 -1.88 -1.23
C SER A 269 11.71 -1.79 -1.86
N HIS A 270 12.52 -2.86 -1.75
CA HIS A 270 13.88 -2.97 -2.26
C HIS A 270 14.12 -4.40 -2.74
N GLY A 271 15.02 -4.55 -3.71
CA GLY A 271 15.57 -5.83 -4.15
C GLY A 271 17.00 -6.05 -3.64
N HIS A 272 17.75 -6.92 -4.29
CA HIS A 272 19.16 -7.23 -3.96
C HIS A 272 20.16 -6.09 -4.18
N GLY A 273 19.73 -4.93 -4.70
CA GLY A 273 20.62 -3.78 -4.93
C GLY A 273 21.11 -3.14 -3.63
N THR A 274 22.36 -2.68 -3.63
CA THR A 274 23.07 -2.07 -2.48
C THR A 274 22.67 -0.63 -2.17
N VAL A 275 21.52 -0.15 -2.61
CA VAL A 275 21.09 1.22 -2.33
C VAL A 275 20.60 1.32 -0.88
N ALA A 276 21.05 2.37 -0.19
CA ALA A 276 20.77 2.62 1.22
C ALA A 276 19.32 2.36 1.59
N ALA A 277 19.07 1.72 2.73
CA ALA A 277 17.78 1.23 3.24
C ALA A 277 16.64 2.29 3.37
N THR A 278 16.88 3.52 2.97
CA THR A 278 15.96 4.66 3.05
C THR A 278 15.29 5.05 1.74
N LEU A 279 15.78 4.56 0.60
CA LEU A 279 15.21 4.90 -0.71
C LEU A 279 14.39 3.74 -1.27
N LEU A 280 13.29 4.04 -1.92
CA LEU A 280 12.49 3.05 -2.66
C LEU A 280 13.32 2.50 -3.83
N GLY A 281 13.29 1.18 -4.03
CA GLY A 281 13.98 0.52 -5.14
C GLY A 281 13.49 1.01 -6.50
N SER A 282 14.32 0.89 -7.54
CA SER A 282 13.98 1.34 -8.90
C SER A 282 12.73 0.65 -9.45
N VAL A 283 12.60 -0.66 -9.25
CA VAL A 283 11.43 -1.45 -9.66
C VAL A 283 10.17 -0.98 -8.95
N SER A 284 10.19 -0.92 -7.62
CA SER A 284 9.05 -0.51 -6.80
C SER A 284 8.63 0.92 -7.12
N SER A 285 9.61 1.82 -7.34
CA SER A 285 9.34 3.21 -7.73
C SER A 285 8.66 3.29 -9.11
N ALA A 286 9.16 2.55 -10.09
CA ALA A 286 8.58 2.51 -11.44
C ALA A 286 7.15 1.94 -11.41
N VAL A 287 6.95 0.85 -10.66
CA VAL A 287 5.64 0.20 -10.53
C VAL A 287 4.63 1.13 -9.86
N VAL A 288 4.94 1.75 -8.71
CA VAL A 288 4.05 2.68 -8.03
C VAL A 288 3.67 3.89 -8.89
N GLN A 289 4.57 4.32 -9.79
CA GLN A 289 4.30 5.45 -10.68
C GLN A 289 3.45 5.08 -11.89
N ALA A 290 3.63 3.88 -12.45
CA ALA A 290 3.07 3.50 -13.74
C ALA A 290 1.87 2.54 -13.68
N ALA A 291 1.67 1.83 -12.55
CA ALA A 291 0.54 0.92 -12.41
C ALA A 291 -0.81 1.66 -12.50
N THR A 292 -1.80 0.96 -13.02
CA THR A 292 -3.21 1.39 -13.07
C THR A 292 -4.07 0.69 -12.00
N VAL A 293 -3.51 -0.31 -11.33
CA VAL A 293 -4.14 -1.06 -10.24
C VAL A 293 -3.55 -0.65 -8.88
N PRO A 294 -4.23 -0.92 -7.76
CA PRO A 294 -3.66 -0.75 -6.43
C PRO A 294 -2.30 -1.45 -6.28
N VAL A 295 -1.33 -0.75 -5.67
CA VAL A 295 0.01 -1.30 -5.43
C VAL A 295 0.30 -1.32 -3.94
N VAL A 296 0.61 -2.49 -3.39
CA VAL A 296 1.11 -2.64 -2.01
C VAL A 296 2.64 -2.76 -2.04
N VAL A 297 3.29 -1.79 -1.40
CA VAL A 297 4.74 -1.77 -1.20
C VAL A 297 5.06 -2.28 0.19
N VAL A 298 5.89 -3.32 0.28
CA VAL A 298 6.20 -4.02 1.51
C VAL A 298 7.66 -3.82 1.89
N ARG A 299 7.89 -3.39 3.13
CA ARG A 299 9.25 -3.22 3.67
C ARG A 299 9.68 -4.45 4.47
N PRO A 300 10.98 -4.77 4.49
CA PRO A 300 11.47 -5.80 5.42
C PRO A 300 11.24 -5.34 6.87
N ARG A 301 10.86 -6.25 7.73
CA ARG A 301 10.72 -6.03 9.18
C ARG A 301 12.08 -6.16 9.87
#